data_23e5fe1481d72dccc8c16d91f23890d9
#
_entry.id   23e5fe1481d72dccc8c16d91f23890d9
#
_cell.length_a   1.000
_cell.length_b   1.000
_cell.length_c   1.000
_cell.angle_alpha   90.00
_cell.angle_beta   90.00
_cell.angle_gamma   90.00
#
_symmetry.space_group_name_H-M   'P 1'
#
loop_
_entity.id
_entity.type
_entity.pdbx_description
1 polymer ?
#
loop_
_entity_poly.entity_id
_entity_poly.type
_entity_poly.pdbx_seq_one_letter_code
_entity_poly.pdbx_strand_id
1 'polypeptide(L)'
;MLSTGNQFTEIKLDRSPSTLIVGENGGGKSTMLDALCFALFNKPFRNINKPQLINSINKKNLLVEIEFQTGRKLYKIVRGIRPNVFEIYADGELINQDAAARDYQKYLEESILKMNYKSFTQIVILGSASFTPFMQLPAFTRREIIEDILDIQIFTTMNSVLKDKIIEIKDKLTGADS
;
A
#
# COMPACT_ATOMS: atom_id res chain seq x y z
N MET A 1 16.25 2.27 -9.49
CA MET A 1 15.61 1.16 -8.75
C MET A 1 15.97 -0.15 -9.44
N LEU A 2 16.42 -1.18 -8.71
CA LEU A 2 16.80 -2.50 -9.27
C LEU A 2 17.64 -2.38 -10.57
N SER A 3 17.15 -2.90 -11.69
CA SER A 3 17.82 -2.88 -12.99
C SER A 3 17.64 -1.58 -13.79
N THR A 4 16.84 -0.63 -13.33
CA THR A 4 16.70 0.67 -13.99
C THR A 4 17.93 1.51 -13.75
N GLY A 5 18.42 2.19 -14.81
CA GLY A 5 19.61 3.02 -14.75
C GLY A 5 19.44 4.32 -13.94
N ASN A 6 20.37 5.27 -14.14
CA ASN A 6 20.34 6.59 -13.49
C ASN A 6 19.35 7.58 -14.14
N GLN A 7 18.84 7.26 -15.30
CA GLN A 7 17.86 8.10 -15.98
C GLN A 7 16.47 7.85 -15.39
N PHE A 8 15.74 8.93 -15.19
CA PHE A 8 14.35 8.86 -14.77
C PHE A 8 13.53 8.20 -15.88
N THR A 9 12.80 7.15 -15.52
CA THR A 9 11.92 6.42 -16.47
C THR A 9 10.48 6.78 -16.14
N GLU A 10 9.83 7.50 -17.03
CA GLU A 10 8.42 7.87 -16.90
C GLU A 10 7.55 6.85 -17.63
N ILE A 11 6.51 6.35 -16.95
CA ILE A 11 5.52 5.42 -17.51
C ILE A 11 4.14 6.03 -17.31
N LYS A 12 3.47 6.39 -18.43
CA LYS A 12 2.12 6.97 -18.42
C LYS A 12 1.10 5.87 -18.67
N LEU A 13 0.29 5.57 -17.65
CA LEU A 13 -0.74 4.53 -17.70
C LEU A 13 -2.14 5.07 -17.98
N ASP A 14 -2.29 6.37 -18.09
CA ASP A 14 -3.54 7.10 -18.28
C ASP A 14 -3.86 7.47 -19.74
N ARG A 15 -2.98 7.12 -20.68
CA ARG A 15 -3.12 7.48 -22.11
C ARG A 15 -4.23 6.70 -22.84
N SER A 16 -4.57 5.54 -22.34
CA SER A 16 -5.59 4.66 -22.92
C SER A 16 -6.23 3.77 -21.86
N PRO A 17 -7.45 3.24 -22.09
CA PRO A 17 -8.12 2.34 -21.15
C PRO A 17 -7.34 1.08 -20.82
N SER A 18 -6.44 0.65 -21.73
CA SER A 18 -5.56 -0.49 -21.51
C SER A 18 -4.16 -0.21 -22.07
N THR A 19 -3.13 -0.66 -21.35
CA THR A 19 -1.72 -0.51 -21.73
C THR A 19 -1.04 -1.87 -21.70
N LEU A 20 -0.47 -2.28 -22.82
CA LEU A 20 0.34 -3.50 -22.93
C LEU A 20 1.82 -3.16 -22.74
N ILE A 21 2.45 -3.79 -21.75
CA ILE A 21 3.88 -3.63 -21.46
C ILE A 21 4.62 -4.88 -21.92
N VAL A 22 5.41 -4.73 -22.98
CA VAL A 22 6.18 -5.80 -23.60
C VAL A 22 7.68 -5.56 -23.34
N GLY A 23 8.43 -6.63 -23.15
CA GLY A 23 9.87 -6.57 -22.97
C GLY A 23 10.45 -7.94 -22.66
N GLU A 24 11.74 -8.09 -22.83
CA GLU A 24 12.48 -9.32 -22.54
C GLU A 24 12.45 -9.68 -21.05
N ASN A 25 12.80 -10.91 -20.73
CA ASN A 25 12.97 -11.32 -19.32
C ASN A 25 14.15 -10.56 -18.71
N GLY A 26 13.91 -9.97 -17.52
CA GLY A 26 14.89 -9.07 -16.91
C GLY A 26 14.76 -7.59 -17.30
N GLY A 27 13.97 -7.23 -18.31
CA GLY A 27 13.76 -5.87 -18.82
C GLY A 27 13.04 -4.90 -17.86
N GLY A 28 12.76 -5.31 -16.63
CA GLY A 28 12.20 -4.40 -15.61
C GLY A 28 10.68 -4.37 -15.50
N LYS A 29 9.94 -5.23 -16.22
CA LYS A 29 8.46 -5.28 -16.13
C LYS A 29 7.96 -5.42 -14.69
N SER A 30 8.50 -6.37 -13.93
CA SER A 30 8.14 -6.56 -12.51
C SER A 30 8.68 -5.46 -11.59
N THR A 31 9.73 -4.76 -12.00
CA THR A 31 10.28 -3.62 -11.27
C THR A 31 9.27 -2.46 -11.18
N MET A 32 8.42 -2.32 -12.19
CA MET A 32 7.34 -1.34 -12.18
C MET A 32 6.32 -1.63 -11.07
N LEU A 33 5.95 -2.90 -10.88
CA LEU A 33 5.04 -3.31 -9.79
C LEU A 33 5.68 -3.10 -8.41
N ASP A 34 6.98 -3.39 -8.28
CA ASP A 34 7.73 -3.10 -7.05
C ASP A 34 7.79 -1.58 -6.78
N ALA A 35 7.96 -0.76 -7.82
CA ALA A 35 7.99 0.69 -7.70
C ALA A 35 6.63 1.22 -7.24
N LEU A 36 5.55 0.75 -7.84
CA LEU A 36 4.18 1.11 -7.49
C LEU A 36 3.89 0.79 -6.01
N CYS A 37 4.12 -0.46 -5.60
CA CYS A 37 3.89 -0.88 -4.22
C CYS A 37 4.84 -0.18 -3.23
N PHE A 38 6.10 0.04 -3.60
CA PHE A 38 7.04 0.75 -2.75
C PHE A 38 6.63 2.21 -2.52
N ALA A 39 6.23 2.93 -3.57
CA ALA A 39 5.80 4.31 -3.42
C ALA A 39 4.55 4.44 -2.56
N LEU A 40 3.53 3.61 -2.77
CA LEU A 40 2.27 3.70 -2.05
C LEU A 40 2.35 3.11 -0.63
N PHE A 41 2.99 1.95 -0.45
CA PHE A 41 2.93 1.19 0.81
C PHE A 41 4.28 0.99 1.50
N ASN A 42 5.36 1.57 0.96
CA ASN A 42 6.72 1.38 1.50
C ASN A 42 7.17 -0.10 1.55
N LYS A 43 6.60 -0.93 0.70
CA LYS A 43 6.91 -2.37 0.57
C LYS A 43 7.02 -2.74 -0.90
N PRO A 44 7.98 -3.59 -1.32
CA PRO A 44 7.99 -4.13 -2.67
C PRO A 44 6.79 -5.07 -2.90
N PHE A 45 6.41 -5.26 -4.15
CA PHE A 45 5.41 -6.25 -4.52
C PHE A 45 5.95 -7.68 -4.39
N ARG A 46 7.16 -7.91 -4.89
CA ARG A 46 7.83 -9.21 -4.76
C ARG A 46 8.33 -9.41 -3.33
N ASN A 47 8.49 -10.67 -2.92
CA ASN A 47 9.04 -11.03 -1.62
C ASN A 47 10.57 -10.80 -1.57
N ILE A 48 10.98 -9.54 -1.62
CA ILE A 48 12.35 -9.06 -1.53
C ILE A 48 12.48 -8.02 -0.42
N ASN A 49 13.66 -7.90 0.17
CA ASN A 49 13.91 -6.89 1.19
C ASN A 49 14.08 -5.49 0.58
N LYS A 50 13.66 -4.43 1.29
CA LYS A 50 13.80 -3.04 0.86
C LYS A 50 15.20 -2.66 0.36
N PRO A 51 16.31 -3.03 1.01
CA PRO A 51 17.64 -2.72 0.51
C PRO A 51 17.93 -3.26 -0.89
N GLN A 52 17.28 -4.36 -1.27
CA GLN A 52 17.42 -4.97 -2.59
C GLN A 52 16.74 -4.18 -3.71
N LEU A 53 15.84 -3.23 -3.34
CA LEU A 53 15.24 -2.30 -4.31
C LEU A 53 16.25 -1.30 -4.85
N ILE A 54 17.29 -1.00 -4.09
CA ILE A 54 18.35 -0.08 -4.52
C ILE A 54 19.13 -0.74 -5.64
N ASN A 55 19.46 0.03 -6.68
CA ASN A 55 20.30 -0.44 -7.76
C ASN A 55 21.66 -0.90 -7.22
N SER A 56 22.09 -2.11 -7.57
CA SER A 56 23.31 -2.74 -7.06
C SER A 56 24.59 -2.01 -7.49
N ILE A 57 24.55 -1.29 -8.61
CA ILE A 57 25.67 -0.52 -9.14
C ILE A 57 25.79 0.81 -8.40
N ASN A 58 24.70 1.57 -8.33
CA ASN A 58 24.71 2.93 -7.78
C ASN A 58 24.65 2.96 -6.25
N LYS A 59 24.07 1.97 -5.63
CA LYS A 59 23.92 1.77 -4.16
C LYS A 59 23.27 2.95 -3.39
N LYS A 60 22.70 3.93 -4.11
CA LYS A 60 22.10 5.16 -3.57
C LYS A 60 21.04 5.73 -4.50
N ASN A 61 20.33 6.76 -4.02
CA ASN A 61 19.40 7.59 -4.80
C ASN A 61 18.25 6.78 -5.46
N LEU A 62 17.67 5.83 -4.72
CA LEU A 62 16.41 5.27 -5.17
C LEU A 62 15.33 6.33 -4.93
N LEU A 63 14.66 6.76 -5.99
CA LEU A 63 13.51 7.64 -5.94
C LEU A 63 12.41 7.06 -6.83
N VAL A 64 11.20 7.06 -6.32
CA VAL A 64 9.98 6.69 -7.06
C VAL A 64 8.95 7.77 -6.85
N GLU A 65 8.36 8.21 -7.93
CA GLU A 65 7.26 9.17 -7.95
C GLU A 65 6.04 8.52 -8.58
N ILE A 66 4.86 8.76 -8.01
CA ILE A 66 3.58 8.32 -8.57
C ILE A 66 2.63 9.49 -8.53
N GLU A 67 1.99 9.74 -9.66
CA GLU A 67 0.90 10.71 -9.78
C GLU A 67 -0.39 9.96 -10.12
N PHE A 68 -1.46 10.28 -9.41
CA PHE A 68 -2.78 9.71 -9.66
C PHE A 68 -3.88 10.66 -9.21
N GLN A 69 -5.04 10.50 -9.81
CA GLN A 69 -6.23 11.27 -9.45
C GLN A 69 -7.21 10.40 -8.68
N THR A 70 -7.72 10.90 -7.57
CA THR A 70 -8.83 10.28 -6.86
C THR A 70 -9.91 11.33 -6.59
N GLY A 71 -11.12 11.06 -7.07
CA GLY A 71 -12.18 12.05 -7.10
C GLY A 71 -11.79 13.28 -7.94
N ARG A 72 -11.73 14.45 -7.31
CA ARG A 72 -11.37 15.72 -7.95
C ARG A 72 -9.93 16.17 -7.64
N LYS A 73 -9.21 15.44 -6.81
CA LYS A 73 -7.87 15.82 -6.35
C LYS A 73 -6.79 15.04 -7.08
N LEU A 74 -5.75 15.73 -7.48
CA LEU A 74 -4.52 15.15 -8.02
C LEU A 74 -3.52 14.94 -6.89
N TYR A 75 -3.07 13.72 -6.71
CA TYR A 75 -2.05 13.38 -5.71
C TYR A 75 -0.75 13.00 -6.39
N LYS A 76 0.35 13.45 -5.78
CA LYS A 76 1.70 13.01 -6.13
C LYS A 76 2.37 12.47 -4.87
N ILE A 77 2.87 11.25 -4.94
CA ILE A 77 3.62 10.60 -3.88
C ILE A 77 5.08 10.49 -4.32
N VAL A 78 5.99 10.99 -3.50
CA VAL A 78 7.44 10.87 -3.70
C VAL A 78 8.01 10.03 -2.59
N ARG A 79 8.70 8.94 -2.95
CA ARG A 79 9.34 8.07 -1.97
C ARG A 79 10.73 7.65 -2.40
N GLY A 80 11.67 7.73 -1.45
CA GLY A 80 13.07 7.44 -1.72
C GLY A 80 13.75 6.62 -0.62
N ILE A 81 14.91 6.02 -1.01
CA ILE A 81 15.84 5.38 -0.09
C ILE A 81 17.24 5.93 -0.41
N ARG A 82 17.93 6.45 0.61
CA ARG A 82 19.28 7.02 0.52
C ARG A 82 19.39 8.19 -0.47
N PRO A 83 18.76 9.35 -0.15
CA PRO A 83 18.14 9.71 1.14
C PRO A 83 16.76 9.09 1.35
N ASN A 84 16.35 9.00 2.62
CA ASN A 84 14.99 8.59 2.97
C ASN A 84 14.06 9.78 2.72
N VAL A 85 13.16 9.65 1.75
CA VAL A 85 12.19 10.68 1.36
C VAL A 85 10.81 10.05 1.40
N PHE A 86 9.83 10.77 1.95
CA PHE A 86 8.43 10.44 1.84
C PHE A 86 7.61 11.73 1.84
N GLU A 87 7.07 12.10 0.71
CA GLU A 87 6.30 13.33 0.52
C GLU A 87 4.98 13.00 -0.17
N ILE A 88 3.93 13.69 0.26
CA ILE A 88 2.59 13.59 -0.31
C ILE A 88 2.16 14.99 -0.72
N TYR A 89 1.85 15.16 -2.00
CA TYR A 89 1.31 16.40 -2.55
C TYR A 89 -0.15 16.18 -2.92
N ALA A 90 -0.98 17.21 -2.69
CA ALA A 90 -2.35 17.29 -3.17
C ALA A 90 -2.50 18.58 -3.95
N ASP A 91 -2.95 18.47 -5.20
CA ASP A 91 -3.12 19.60 -6.13
C ASP A 91 -1.87 20.50 -6.24
N GLY A 92 -0.68 19.89 -6.14
CA GLY A 92 0.62 20.55 -6.21
C GLY A 92 1.15 21.11 -4.88
N GLU A 93 0.36 21.09 -3.81
CA GLU A 93 0.78 21.56 -2.49
C GLU A 93 1.25 20.38 -1.63
N LEU A 94 2.41 20.55 -0.96
CA LEU A 94 2.92 19.56 -0.02
C LEU A 94 2.01 19.51 1.20
N ILE A 95 1.47 18.33 1.50
CA ILE A 95 0.70 18.11 2.72
C ILE A 95 1.64 18.21 3.92
N ASN A 96 1.27 19.01 4.93
CA ASN A 96 2.10 19.27 6.11
C ASN A 96 2.52 17.97 6.83
N GLN A 97 3.82 17.87 7.13
CA GLN A 97 4.47 16.66 7.62
C GLN A 97 4.90 16.76 9.10
N ASP A 98 4.17 17.50 9.93
CA ASP A 98 4.48 17.63 11.36
C ASP A 98 4.24 16.35 12.19
N ALA A 99 3.59 15.34 11.58
CA ALA A 99 3.36 14.05 12.18
C ALA A 99 4.47 13.03 11.91
N ALA A 100 4.58 11.98 12.71
CA ALA A 100 5.53 10.91 12.48
C ALA A 100 5.28 10.22 11.13
N ALA A 101 6.34 9.76 10.46
CA ALA A 101 6.24 9.10 9.14
C ALA A 101 5.26 7.90 9.10
N ARG A 102 4.99 7.30 10.27
CA ARG A 102 4.00 6.22 10.42
C ARG A 102 2.58 6.73 10.28
N ASP A 103 2.28 7.89 10.85
CA ASP A 103 0.95 8.52 10.77
C ASP A 103 0.66 8.99 9.34
N TYR A 104 1.71 9.42 8.63
CA TYR A 104 1.64 9.75 7.20
C TYR A 104 1.31 8.55 6.32
N GLN A 105 1.91 7.40 6.59
CA GLN A 105 1.61 6.17 5.86
C GLN A 105 0.16 5.76 6.11
N LYS A 106 -0.30 5.85 7.34
CA LYS A 106 -1.68 5.58 7.71
C LYS A 106 -2.66 6.53 7.03
N TYR A 107 -2.34 7.83 7.01
CA TYR A 107 -3.13 8.83 6.30
C TYR A 107 -3.23 8.52 4.79
N LEU A 108 -2.11 8.11 4.15
CA LEU A 108 -2.12 7.71 2.75
C LEU A 108 -3.02 6.50 2.50
N GLU A 109 -2.91 5.45 3.33
CA GLU A 109 -3.68 4.22 3.16
C GLU A 109 -5.17 4.41 3.46
N GLU A 110 -5.52 5.07 4.58
CA GLU A 110 -6.90 5.16 5.07
C GLU A 110 -7.68 6.34 4.44
N SER A 111 -7.03 7.48 4.22
CA SER A 111 -7.73 8.70 3.78
C SER A 111 -7.65 8.93 2.26
N ILE A 112 -6.51 8.63 1.63
CA ILE A 112 -6.29 8.89 0.20
C ILE A 112 -6.62 7.65 -0.63
N LEU A 113 -5.94 6.52 -0.36
CA LEU A 113 -6.08 5.29 -1.13
C LEU A 113 -7.34 4.51 -0.74
N LYS A 114 -7.77 4.63 0.51
CA LYS A 114 -8.85 3.84 1.13
C LYS A 114 -8.64 2.34 0.93
N MET A 115 -7.38 1.91 1.04
CA MET A 115 -6.97 0.54 0.76
C MET A 115 -5.60 0.27 1.38
N ASN A 116 -5.46 -0.85 2.07
CA ASN A 116 -4.19 -1.29 2.59
C ASN A 116 -3.38 -2.10 1.56
N TYR A 117 -2.11 -2.38 1.86
CA TYR A 117 -1.21 -3.14 0.98
C TYR A 117 -1.78 -4.49 0.56
N LYS A 118 -2.43 -5.22 1.48
CA LYS A 118 -2.97 -6.56 1.25
C LYS A 118 -4.13 -6.53 0.25
N SER A 119 -5.07 -5.61 0.47
CA SER A 119 -6.21 -5.40 -0.43
C SER A 119 -5.76 -4.93 -1.81
N PHE A 120 -4.82 -3.98 -1.87
CA PHE A 120 -4.26 -3.49 -3.11
C PHE A 120 -3.60 -4.59 -3.95
N THR A 121 -2.74 -5.41 -3.34
CA THR A 121 -2.05 -6.49 -4.06
C THR A 121 -2.95 -7.65 -4.46
N GLN A 122 -4.13 -7.77 -3.86
CA GLN A 122 -5.12 -8.80 -4.22
C GLN A 122 -6.14 -8.35 -5.27
N ILE A 123 -6.34 -7.05 -5.42
CA ILE A 123 -7.39 -6.49 -6.27
C ILE A 123 -6.81 -5.77 -7.48
N VAL A 124 -5.78 -4.96 -7.26
CA VAL A 124 -5.19 -4.13 -8.32
C VAL A 124 -4.13 -4.89 -9.11
N ILE A 125 -3.36 -5.78 -8.45
CA ILE A 125 -2.31 -6.56 -9.10
C ILE A 125 -2.73 -8.01 -9.19
N LEU A 126 -3.17 -8.44 -10.38
CA LEU A 126 -3.65 -9.80 -10.66
C LEU A 126 -2.65 -10.58 -11.52
N GLY A 127 -2.54 -11.88 -11.28
CA GLY A 127 -1.84 -12.80 -12.17
C GLY A 127 -0.31 -12.85 -12.04
N SER A 128 0.27 -12.52 -10.88
CA SER A 128 1.70 -12.78 -10.63
C SER A 128 1.94 -14.22 -10.14
N ALA A 129 3.20 -14.68 -10.19
CA ALA A 129 3.59 -16.02 -9.72
C ALA A 129 3.32 -16.26 -8.21
N SER A 130 3.20 -15.18 -7.42
CA SER A 130 2.86 -15.22 -5.99
C SER A 130 1.39 -14.89 -5.70
N PHE A 131 0.58 -14.71 -6.73
CA PHE A 131 -0.82 -14.35 -6.57
C PHE A 131 -1.64 -15.58 -6.18
N THR A 132 -2.30 -15.51 -5.05
CA THR A 132 -3.33 -16.48 -4.64
C THR A 132 -4.69 -15.90 -4.99
N PRO A 133 -5.48 -16.56 -5.85
CA PRO A 133 -6.82 -16.08 -6.20
C PRO A 133 -7.67 -15.82 -4.95
N PHE A 134 -8.46 -14.76 -4.96
CA PHE A 134 -9.28 -14.36 -3.81
C PHE A 134 -10.08 -15.50 -3.19
N MET A 135 -10.67 -16.35 -4.02
CA MET A 135 -11.48 -17.49 -3.55
C MET A 135 -10.67 -18.60 -2.86
N GLN A 136 -9.34 -18.66 -3.09
CA GLN A 136 -8.44 -19.61 -2.44
C GLN A 136 -7.84 -19.07 -1.15
N LEU A 137 -8.03 -17.78 -0.86
CA LEU A 137 -7.60 -17.19 0.40
C LEU A 137 -8.39 -17.77 1.58
N PRO A 138 -7.78 -17.87 2.79
CA PRO A 138 -8.51 -18.20 4.01
C PRO A 138 -9.70 -17.28 4.23
N ALA A 139 -10.78 -17.79 4.80
CA ALA A 139 -12.03 -17.03 5.01
C ALA A 139 -11.81 -15.73 5.79
N PHE A 140 -10.94 -15.75 6.81
CA PHE A 140 -10.56 -14.57 7.57
C PHE A 140 -9.93 -13.49 6.67
N THR A 141 -8.98 -13.89 5.82
CA THR A 141 -8.30 -12.98 4.89
C THR A 141 -9.24 -12.37 3.85
N ARG A 142 -10.18 -13.17 3.33
CA ARG A 142 -11.21 -12.66 2.41
C ARG A 142 -12.10 -11.61 3.08
N ARG A 143 -12.50 -11.87 4.33
CA ARG A 143 -13.30 -10.92 5.11
C ARG A 143 -12.57 -9.61 5.32
N GLU A 144 -11.29 -9.64 5.76
CA GLU A 144 -10.49 -8.42 5.93
C GLU A 144 -10.42 -7.59 4.65
N ILE A 145 -10.21 -8.22 3.50
CA ILE A 145 -10.14 -7.54 2.20
C ILE A 145 -11.49 -6.88 1.87
N ILE A 146 -12.61 -7.58 2.09
CA ILE A 146 -13.95 -7.04 1.84
C ILE A 146 -14.25 -5.88 2.79
N GLU A 147 -13.93 -6.00 4.06
CA GLU A 147 -14.12 -4.95 5.07
C GLU A 147 -13.30 -3.70 4.73
N ASP A 148 -12.08 -3.89 4.22
CA ASP A 148 -11.20 -2.80 3.78
C ASP A 148 -11.79 -2.06 2.57
N ILE A 149 -12.24 -2.79 1.54
CA ILE A 149 -12.80 -2.21 0.30
C ILE A 149 -14.11 -1.45 0.58
N LEU A 150 -14.94 -2.02 1.45
CA LEU A 150 -16.24 -1.43 1.78
C LEU A 150 -16.15 -0.34 2.85
N ASP A 151 -14.96 -0.08 3.39
CA ASP A 151 -14.71 0.87 4.49
C ASP A 151 -15.62 0.60 5.71
N ILE A 152 -15.85 -0.69 6.00
CA ILE A 152 -16.74 -1.16 7.08
C ILE A 152 -16.00 -1.74 8.29
N GLN A 153 -14.70 -1.52 8.40
CA GLN A 153 -13.86 -1.98 9.52
C GLN A 153 -14.35 -1.44 10.88
N ILE A 154 -15.08 -0.33 10.86
CA ILE A 154 -15.68 0.26 12.06
C ILE A 154 -16.59 -0.75 12.79
N PHE A 155 -17.36 -1.56 12.05
CA PHE A 155 -18.25 -2.56 12.66
C PHE A 155 -17.49 -3.70 13.33
N THR A 156 -16.36 -4.11 12.77
CA THR A 156 -15.48 -5.12 13.38
C THR A 156 -14.85 -4.57 14.66
N THR A 157 -14.40 -3.31 14.65
CA THR A 157 -13.88 -2.63 15.84
C THR A 157 -14.96 -2.48 16.91
N MET A 158 -16.17 -2.08 16.55
CA MET A 158 -17.31 -2.00 17.47
C MET A 158 -17.63 -3.36 18.10
N ASN A 159 -17.62 -4.43 17.32
CA ASN A 159 -17.83 -5.78 17.83
C ASN A 159 -16.77 -6.23 18.83
N SER A 160 -15.49 -5.88 18.61
CA SER A 160 -14.44 -6.21 19.57
C SER A 160 -14.65 -5.47 20.90
N VAL A 161 -14.93 -4.17 20.84
CA VAL A 161 -15.20 -3.35 22.05
C VAL A 161 -16.42 -3.85 22.81
N LEU A 162 -17.48 -4.28 22.10
CA LEU A 162 -18.66 -4.87 22.75
C LEU A 162 -18.35 -6.20 23.43
N LYS A 163 -17.53 -7.07 22.81
CA LYS A 163 -17.11 -8.33 23.43
C LYS A 163 -16.31 -8.08 24.71
N ASP A 164 -15.39 -7.15 24.71
CA ASP A 164 -14.58 -6.80 25.89
C ASP A 164 -15.46 -6.28 27.02
N LYS A 165 -16.44 -5.43 26.71
CA LYS A 165 -17.42 -4.93 27.71
C LYS A 165 -18.31 -6.06 28.25
N ILE A 166 -18.73 -6.99 27.41
CA ILE A 166 -19.55 -8.14 27.85
C ILE A 166 -18.74 -9.03 28.81
N ILE A 167 -17.45 -9.26 28.54
CA ILE A 167 -16.56 -10.01 29.44
C ILE A 167 -16.44 -9.29 30.78
N GLU A 168 -16.11 -7.99 30.75
CA GLU A 168 -15.98 -7.16 31.96
C GLU A 168 -17.25 -7.19 32.83
N ILE A 169 -18.42 -7.11 32.22
CA ILE A 169 -19.72 -7.17 32.95
C ILE A 169 -19.96 -8.56 33.53
N LYS A 170 -19.65 -9.63 32.81
CA LYS A 170 -19.77 -11.00 33.29
C LYS A 170 -18.87 -11.26 34.48
N ASP A 171 -17.63 -10.78 34.45
CA ASP A 171 -16.69 -10.92 35.57
C ASP A 171 -17.16 -10.16 36.82
N LYS A 172 -17.76 -8.96 36.63
CA LYS A 172 -18.37 -8.20 37.73
C LYS A 172 -19.60 -8.91 38.35
N LEU A 173 -20.43 -9.56 37.52
CA LEU A 173 -21.59 -10.34 37.98
C LEU A 173 -21.14 -11.56 38.79
N THR A 174 -20.19 -12.34 38.29
CA THR A 174 -19.66 -13.50 39.00
C THR A 174 -18.95 -13.13 40.30
N GLY A 175 -18.33 -11.96 40.40
CA GLY A 175 -17.73 -11.45 41.62
C GLY A 175 -18.74 -10.87 42.64
N ALA A 176 -19.96 -10.55 42.18
CA ALA A 176 -21.03 -10.06 43.07
C ALA A 176 -21.90 -11.19 43.68
N ASP A 177 -21.87 -12.38 43.06
CA ASP A 177 -22.61 -13.57 43.51
C ASP A 177 -21.79 -14.46 44.48
N SER A 178 -20.57 -14.07 44.80
CA SER A 178 -19.65 -14.73 45.75
C SER A 178 -19.45 -13.90 47.00
#